data_2c87d6e38b1c4ce085b1ed763f76c1b0
#
_entry.id   2c87d6e38b1c4ce085b1ed763f76c1b0
#
_cell.length_a   1.000
_cell.length_b   1.000
_cell.length_c   1.000
_cell.angle_alpha   90.00
_cell.angle_beta   90.00
_cell.angle_gamma   90.00
#
_symmetry.space_group_name_H-M   'P 1'
#
loop_
_entity.id
_entity.type
_entity.pdbx_description
1 polymer ?
#
loop_
_entity_poly.entity_id
_entity_poly.type
_entity_poly.pdbx_seq_one_letter_code
_entity_poly.pdbx_strand_id
1 'polypeptide(L)'
;MVFAHDTEEALIAAAALVNTAEEPDSLLSTQDLATFYVEAGWKGQHAGDEGELTDVKELRPTLRRMWLADIPEQVECVNSLLREASALPQVVRHDEFDWHLHATTPEQPLATRMAVEAAMALVDVLRMGETERLKVCDAQGCEHIFADLSRNRSRRYCSVACSNRMAAAAYRDRKSDADDEPSMSAGSPTDEEQ
;
A
#
# COMPACT_ATOMS: atom_id res chain seq x y z
N MET A 1 -1.60 -11.34 13.19
CA MET A 1 -1.22 -9.92 13.24
C MET A 1 0.31 -9.85 13.26
N VAL A 2 0.91 -9.08 12.38
CA VAL A 2 2.37 -8.93 12.27
C VAL A 2 2.83 -7.78 13.14
N PHE A 3 2.08 -6.68 13.10
CA PHE A 3 2.28 -5.48 13.89
C PHE A 3 1.13 -5.26 14.87
N ALA A 4 1.22 -4.22 15.69
CA ALA A 4 0.08 -3.72 16.43
C ALA A 4 -1.04 -3.27 15.47
N HIS A 5 -2.28 -3.26 15.93
CA HIS A 5 -3.44 -3.01 15.06
C HIS A 5 -3.40 -1.61 14.45
N ASP A 6 -3.08 -0.60 15.25
CA ASP A 6 -2.90 0.78 14.81
C ASP A 6 -1.80 0.93 13.74
N THR A 7 -0.68 0.22 13.91
CA THR A 7 0.40 0.17 12.91
C THR A 7 -0.09 -0.44 11.59
N GLU A 8 -0.83 -1.57 11.63
CA GLU A 8 -1.34 -2.21 10.41
C GLU A 8 -2.33 -1.30 9.68
N GLU A 9 -3.25 -0.65 10.41
CA GLU A 9 -4.21 0.30 9.84
C GLU A 9 -3.54 1.53 9.25
N ALA A 10 -2.57 2.12 9.94
CA ALA A 10 -1.83 3.27 9.43
C ALA A 10 -1.04 2.95 8.16
N LEU A 11 -0.43 1.76 8.05
CA LEU A 11 0.24 1.30 6.83
C LEU A 11 -0.76 1.14 5.67
N ILE A 12 -1.94 0.58 5.94
CA ILE A 12 -3.00 0.42 4.92
C ILE A 12 -3.49 1.80 4.45
N ALA A 13 -3.77 2.72 5.37
CA ALA A 13 -4.25 4.06 5.06
C ALA A 13 -3.21 4.88 4.28
N ALA A 14 -1.93 4.81 4.67
CA ALA A 14 -0.83 5.47 3.96
C ALA A 14 -0.69 4.94 2.53
N ALA A 15 -0.71 3.64 2.34
CA ALA A 15 -0.66 3.03 1.01
C ALA A 15 -1.89 3.42 0.17
N ALA A 16 -3.09 3.41 0.75
CA ALA A 16 -4.32 3.82 0.08
C ALA A 16 -4.21 5.28 -0.40
N LEU A 17 -3.74 6.20 0.46
CA LEU A 17 -3.55 7.61 0.09
C LEU A 17 -2.56 7.76 -1.08
N VAL A 18 -1.41 7.11 -1.02
CA VAL A 18 -0.42 7.17 -2.11
C VAL A 18 -1.02 6.66 -3.42
N ASN A 19 -1.77 5.56 -3.36
CA ASN A 19 -2.35 4.93 -4.54
C ASN A 19 -3.47 5.76 -5.19
N THR A 20 -4.05 6.76 -4.49
CA THR A 20 -4.99 7.70 -5.12
C THR A 20 -4.36 8.55 -6.22
N ALA A 21 -3.03 8.65 -6.26
CA ALA A 21 -2.30 9.41 -7.28
C ALA A 21 -2.09 8.63 -8.59
N GLU A 22 -2.37 7.31 -8.60
CA GLU A 22 -2.25 6.51 -9.83
C GLU A 22 -3.34 6.89 -10.84
N GLU A 23 -2.98 6.80 -12.11
CA GLU A 23 -3.90 7.19 -13.18
C GLU A 23 -5.08 6.19 -13.37
N PRO A 24 -6.30 6.68 -13.39
CA PRO A 24 -6.72 8.08 -13.17
C PRO A 24 -6.69 8.48 -11.69
N ASP A 25 -6.13 9.68 -11.38
CA ASP A 25 -6.13 10.22 -10.02
C ASP A 25 -7.57 10.17 -9.45
N SER A 26 -7.75 9.56 -8.29
CA SER A 26 -9.06 9.39 -7.66
C SER A 26 -9.37 10.43 -6.58
N LEU A 27 -8.45 11.36 -6.32
CA LEU A 27 -8.61 12.43 -5.32
C LEU A 27 -8.66 13.78 -6.00
N LEU A 28 -9.75 14.08 -6.75
CA LEU A 28 -9.88 15.25 -7.60
C LEU A 28 -10.63 16.41 -6.94
N SER A 29 -11.45 16.12 -5.94
CA SER A 29 -12.33 17.10 -5.30
C SER A 29 -12.35 16.94 -3.78
N THR A 30 -12.83 17.95 -3.07
CA THR A 30 -13.07 17.89 -1.63
C THR A 30 -14.09 16.80 -1.25
N GLN A 31 -15.01 16.45 -2.16
CA GLN A 31 -15.95 15.35 -1.96
C GLN A 31 -15.23 13.99 -2.02
N ASP A 32 -14.24 13.82 -2.92
CA ASP A 32 -13.43 12.61 -2.98
C ASP A 32 -12.59 12.46 -1.70
N LEU A 33 -12.03 13.59 -1.21
CA LEU A 33 -11.32 13.62 0.07
C LEU A 33 -12.24 13.23 1.24
N ALA A 34 -13.46 13.73 1.28
CA ALA A 34 -14.42 13.38 2.32
C ALA A 34 -14.78 11.88 2.28
N THR A 35 -14.93 11.32 1.09
CA THR A 35 -15.15 9.88 0.90
C THR A 35 -13.95 9.08 1.38
N PHE A 36 -12.74 9.43 0.94
CA PHE A 36 -11.50 8.80 1.38
C PHE A 36 -11.31 8.87 2.89
N TYR A 37 -11.58 10.03 3.52
CA TYR A 37 -11.50 10.22 4.97
C TYR A 37 -12.37 9.20 5.73
N VAL A 38 -13.61 9.00 5.27
CA VAL A 38 -14.55 8.05 5.89
C VAL A 38 -14.11 6.60 5.64
N GLU A 39 -13.77 6.24 4.40
CA GLU A 39 -13.41 4.87 4.02
C GLU A 39 -12.11 4.41 4.68
N ALA A 40 -11.14 5.31 4.84
CA ALA A 40 -9.89 5.02 5.53
C ALA A 40 -9.99 5.11 7.06
N GLY A 41 -11.19 5.35 7.61
CA GLY A 41 -11.45 5.31 9.04
C GLY A 41 -10.89 6.52 9.83
N TRP A 42 -10.50 7.61 9.15
CA TRP A 42 -9.96 8.80 9.80
C TRP A 42 -10.94 9.44 10.77
N LYS A 43 -10.43 10.00 11.86
CA LYS A 43 -11.19 10.72 12.90
C LYS A 43 -10.58 12.11 13.14
N GLY A 44 -11.28 12.93 13.94
CA GLY A 44 -10.84 14.28 14.30
C GLY A 44 -11.24 15.33 13.27
N GLN A 45 -10.56 16.48 13.29
CA GLN A 45 -10.92 17.62 12.46
C GLN A 45 -10.71 17.32 10.97
N HIS A 46 -11.70 17.71 10.18
CA HIS A 46 -11.71 17.65 8.72
C HIS A 46 -12.31 18.95 8.20
N ALA A 47 -11.48 19.80 7.60
CA ALA A 47 -11.91 21.11 7.12
C ALA A 47 -12.82 20.99 5.87
N GLY A 48 -12.56 20.00 5.02
CA GLY A 48 -13.34 19.74 3.82
C GLY A 48 -13.20 20.83 2.75
N ASP A 49 -12.12 21.57 2.76
CA ASP A 49 -11.86 22.66 1.80
C ASP A 49 -10.72 22.31 0.81
N GLU A 50 -10.53 23.21 -0.18
CA GLU A 50 -9.51 23.02 -1.22
C GLU A 50 -8.07 23.10 -0.67
N GLY A 51 -7.86 23.81 0.42
CA GLY A 51 -6.56 23.87 1.09
C GLY A 51 -6.18 22.52 1.67
N GLU A 52 -7.08 21.90 2.42
CA GLU A 52 -6.87 20.55 2.98
C GLU A 52 -6.69 19.50 1.88
N LEU A 53 -7.49 19.56 0.79
CA LEU A 53 -7.31 18.69 -0.36
C LEU A 53 -5.90 18.83 -0.96
N THR A 54 -5.42 20.06 -1.11
CA THR A 54 -4.08 20.35 -1.64
C THR A 54 -3.01 19.77 -0.72
N ASP A 55 -3.08 20.03 0.58
CA ASP A 55 -2.10 19.54 1.57
C ASP A 55 -2.04 18.01 1.59
N VAL A 56 -3.20 17.33 1.54
CA VAL A 56 -3.27 15.86 1.49
C VAL A 56 -2.69 15.31 0.18
N LYS A 57 -2.94 15.97 -0.95
CA LYS A 57 -2.34 15.57 -2.24
C LYS A 57 -0.82 15.75 -2.25
N GLU A 58 -0.31 16.84 -1.68
CA GLU A 58 1.12 17.13 -1.59
C GLU A 58 1.88 16.15 -0.67
N LEU A 59 1.18 15.50 0.26
CA LEU A 59 1.77 14.46 1.10
C LEU A 59 2.07 13.17 0.33
N ARG A 60 1.31 12.83 -0.71
CA ARG A 60 1.42 11.55 -1.45
C ARG A 60 2.83 11.22 -1.95
N PRO A 61 3.56 12.13 -2.64
CA PRO A 61 4.93 11.85 -3.10
C PRO A 61 5.91 11.62 -1.93
N THR A 62 5.74 12.30 -0.82
CA THR A 62 6.59 12.11 0.37
C THR A 62 6.40 10.72 0.97
N LEU A 63 5.14 10.27 1.13
CA LEU A 63 4.84 8.94 1.61
C LEU A 63 5.31 7.85 0.64
N ARG A 64 5.15 8.05 -0.68
CA ARG A 64 5.66 7.11 -1.68
C ARG A 64 7.18 6.98 -1.61
N ARG A 65 7.90 8.11 -1.51
CA ARG A 65 9.36 8.09 -1.35
C ARG A 65 9.77 7.35 -0.08
N MET A 66 9.15 7.65 1.05
CA MET A 66 9.37 6.97 2.32
C MET A 66 9.14 5.46 2.23
N TRP A 67 8.17 5.02 1.42
CA TRP A 67 7.86 3.60 1.21
C TRP A 67 8.93 2.87 0.39
N LEU A 68 9.49 3.52 -0.63
CA LEU A 68 10.37 2.92 -1.63
C LEU A 68 11.86 3.11 -1.35
N ALA A 69 12.22 4.00 -0.45
CA ALA A 69 13.59 4.36 -0.12
C ALA A 69 14.35 3.21 0.56
N ASP A 70 15.67 3.30 0.58
CA ASP A 70 16.49 2.46 1.44
C ASP A 70 16.33 2.82 2.93
N ILE A 71 16.80 1.95 3.83
CA ILE A 71 16.61 2.15 5.27
C ILE A 71 17.16 3.49 5.77
N PRO A 72 18.38 3.94 5.42
CA PRO A 72 18.89 5.26 5.82
C PRO A 72 17.97 6.41 5.40
N GLU A 73 17.48 6.42 4.17
CA GLU A 73 16.57 7.46 3.68
C GLU A 73 15.19 7.35 4.33
N GLN A 74 14.67 6.14 4.57
CA GLN A 74 13.43 5.93 5.33
C GLN A 74 13.53 6.55 6.73
N VAL A 75 14.62 6.31 7.44
CA VAL A 75 14.87 6.87 8.79
C VAL A 75 14.90 8.40 8.74
N GLU A 76 15.56 8.99 7.76
CA GLU A 76 15.62 10.44 7.60
C GLU A 76 14.23 11.05 7.32
N CYS A 77 13.46 10.45 6.39
CA CYS A 77 12.10 10.87 6.10
C CYS A 77 11.19 10.80 7.33
N VAL A 78 11.19 9.67 8.04
CA VAL A 78 10.41 9.48 9.26
C VAL A 78 10.77 10.55 10.30
N ASN A 79 12.04 10.73 10.58
CA ASN A 79 12.49 11.70 11.56
C ASN A 79 12.17 13.16 11.16
N SER A 80 12.17 13.47 9.85
CA SER A 80 11.77 14.80 9.36
C SER A 80 10.29 15.05 9.61
N LEU A 81 9.42 14.14 9.18
CA LEU A 81 7.98 14.24 9.40
C LEU A 81 7.60 14.40 10.88
N LEU A 82 8.21 13.60 11.75
CA LEU A 82 7.94 13.67 13.19
C LEU A 82 8.40 15.00 13.79
N ARG A 83 9.57 15.53 13.39
CA ARG A 83 10.06 16.84 13.87
C ARG A 83 9.22 17.99 13.37
N GLU A 84 8.88 18.02 12.09
CA GLU A 84 8.10 19.09 11.46
C GLU A 84 6.70 19.19 12.08
N ALA A 85 6.09 18.05 12.38
CA ALA A 85 4.82 17.97 13.07
C ALA A 85 4.90 18.24 14.57
N SER A 86 6.11 18.36 15.16
CA SER A 86 6.30 18.37 16.62
C SER A 86 5.58 17.20 17.29
N ALA A 87 5.68 16.02 16.71
CA ALA A 87 5.00 14.82 17.15
C ALA A 87 5.36 14.43 18.59
N LEU A 88 4.35 14.26 19.44
CA LEU A 88 4.51 13.91 20.85
C LEU A 88 3.77 12.60 21.15
N PRO A 89 4.41 11.43 20.99
CA PRO A 89 3.75 10.14 21.21
C PRO A 89 3.15 10.01 22.61
N GLN A 90 1.88 9.65 22.69
CA GLN A 90 1.15 9.39 23.91
C GLN A 90 0.38 8.06 23.78
N VAL A 91 0.32 7.30 24.86
CA VAL A 91 -0.50 6.10 24.93
C VAL A 91 -1.93 6.52 25.28
N VAL A 92 -2.85 6.21 24.43
CA VAL A 92 -4.28 6.55 24.58
C VAL A 92 -5.15 5.32 24.46
N ARG A 93 -6.40 5.44 24.91
CA ARG A 93 -7.43 4.43 24.74
C ARG A 93 -8.75 5.12 24.47
N HIS A 94 -9.34 4.85 23.32
CA HIS A 94 -10.65 5.37 22.95
C HIS A 94 -11.34 4.44 21.94
N ASP A 95 -12.63 4.61 21.75
CA ASP A 95 -13.46 3.81 20.86
C ASP A 95 -13.38 2.29 21.20
N GLU A 96 -13.31 1.44 20.19
CA GLU A 96 -13.17 -0.01 20.32
C GLU A 96 -11.70 -0.48 20.39
N PHE A 97 -10.76 0.45 20.26
CA PHE A 97 -9.32 0.16 20.32
C PHE A 97 -8.85 0.01 21.77
N ASP A 98 -7.92 -0.93 21.97
CA ASP A 98 -7.19 -1.03 23.22
C ASP A 98 -6.08 0.04 23.26
N TRP A 99 -5.15 -0.04 24.18
CA TRP A 99 -4.06 0.92 24.30
C TRP A 99 -3.25 1.01 23.02
N HIS A 100 -3.16 2.22 22.44
CA HIS A 100 -2.44 2.50 21.20
C HIS A 100 -1.77 3.87 21.26
N LEU A 101 -0.93 4.20 20.26
CA LEU A 101 -0.18 5.44 20.23
C LEU A 101 -0.84 6.49 19.33
N HIS A 102 -1.01 7.70 19.87
CA HIS A 102 -1.20 8.90 19.07
C HIS A 102 -0.04 9.87 19.30
N ALA A 103 0.40 10.54 18.24
CA ALA A 103 1.48 11.51 18.32
C ALA A 103 1.06 12.91 17.83
N THR A 104 -0.22 13.07 17.52
CA THR A 104 -0.87 14.33 17.10
C THR A 104 -2.17 14.52 17.88
N THR A 105 -2.68 15.78 17.93
CA THR A 105 -4.00 16.05 18.45
C THR A 105 -5.07 16.01 17.35
N PRO A 106 -6.35 15.76 17.69
CA PRO A 106 -7.44 15.72 16.70
C PRO A 106 -7.67 17.04 15.95
N GLU A 107 -7.18 18.15 16.48
CA GLU A 107 -7.30 19.51 15.93
C GLU A 107 -6.19 19.85 14.92
N GLN A 108 -5.11 19.05 14.86
CA GLN A 108 -4.07 19.30 13.86
C GLN A 108 -4.59 19.06 12.44
N PRO A 109 -4.02 19.74 11.43
CA PRO A 109 -4.39 19.54 10.03
C PRO A 109 -4.38 18.07 9.62
N LEU A 110 -5.34 17.66 8.79
CA LEU A 110 -5.50 16.27 8.38
C LEU A 110 -4.22 15.69 7.75
N ALA A 111 -3.60 16.42 6.83
CA ALA A 111 -2.35 15.98 6.19
C ALA A 111 -1.22 15.76 7.22
N THR A 112 -1.11 16.62 8.25
CA THR A 112 -0.14 16.44 9.34
C THR A 112 -0.41 15.18 10.13
N ARG A 113 -1.66 14.90 10.48
CA ARG A 113 -2.04 13.68 11.20
C ARG A 113 -1.74 12.43 10.37
N MET A 114 -2.11 12.44 9.08
CA MET A 114 -1.80 11.35 8.15
C MET A 114 -0.30 11.09 8.03
N ALA A 115 0.51 12.15 7.91
CA ALA A 115 1.96 12.05 7.84
C ALA A 115 2.57 11.43 9.10
N VAL A 116 2.12 11.86 10.27
CA VAL A 116 2.63 11.39 11.56
C VAL A 116 2.24 9.94 11.81
N GLU A 117 1.00 9.54 11.54
CA GLU A 117 0.58 8.15 11.69
C GLU A 117 1.35 7.21 10.75
N ALA A 118 1.54 7.60 9.49
CA ALA A 118 2.37 6.85 8.57
C ALA A 118 3.84 6.75 9.04
N ALA A 119 4.40 7.84 9.56
CA ALA A 119 5.76 7.85 10.10
C ALA A 119 5.90 6.97 11.35
N MET A 120 4.93 7.01 12.27
CA MET A 120 4.90 6.16 13.46
C MET A 120 4.80 4.67 13.09
N ALA A 121 3.95 4.33 12.14
CA ALA A 121 3.85 2.96 11.64
C ALA A 121 5.17 2.48 11.02
N LEU A 122 5.87 3.36 10.29
CA LEU A 122 7.17 3.04 9.73
C LEU A 122 8.26 2.88 10.80
N VAL A 123 8.19 3.59 11.93
CA VAL A 123 9.06 3.34 13.09
C VAL A 123 8.98 1.88 13.53
N ASP A 124 7.78 1.31 13.62
CA ASP A 124 7.60 -0.08 14.02
C ASP A 124 8.14 -1.05 12.97
N VAL A 125 7.89 -0.79 11.67
CA VAL A 125 8.44 -1.58 10.57
C VAL A 125 9.96 -1.62 10.61
N LEU A 126 10.60 -0.45 10.78
CA LEU A 126 12.06 -0.31 10.85
C LEU A 126 12.65 -1.04 12.08
N ARG A 127 12.05 -0.84 13.26
CA ARG A 127 12.51 -1.44 14.51
C ARG A 127 12.39 -2.97 14.51
N MET A 128 11.39 -3.51 13.82
CA MET A 128 11.19 -4.95 13.68
C MET A 128 11.99 -5.57 12.54
N GLY A 129 12.68 -4.76 11.71
CA GLY A 129 13.41 -5.25 10.53
C GLY A 129 12.50 -5.82 9.45
N GLU A 130 11.27 -5.29 9.32
CA GLU A 130 10.21 -5.81 8.44
C GLU A 130 10.01 -4.95 7.16
N THR A 131 11.03 -4.18 6.76
CA THR A 131 10.96 -3.29 5.59
C THR A 131 10.64 -4.01 4.27
N GLU A 132 10.97 -5.30 4.15
CA GLU A 132 10.60 -6.15 3.01
C GLU A 132 9.09 -6.32 2.82
N ARG A 133 8.27 -5.92 3.82
CA ARG A 133 6.80 -5.92 3.71
C ARG A 133 6.25 -4.70 2.98
N LEU A 134 7.06 -3.67 2.82
CA LEU A 134 6.71 -2.48 2.04
C LEU A 134 6.93 -2.81 0.56
N LYS A 135 5.87 -3.13 -0.15
CA LYS A 135 5.96 -3.68 -1.52
C LYS A 135 5.29 -2.78 -2.55
N VAL A 136 5.73 -2.95 -3.79
CA VAL A 136 5.02 -2.53 -5.00
C VAL A 136 4.31 -3.75 -5.59
N CYS A 137 3.18 -3.54 -6.23
CA CYS A 137 2.40 -4.59 -6.85
C CYS A 137 3.14 -5.20 -8.07
N ASP A 138 3.27 -6.53 -8.08
CA ASP A 138 3.92 -7.27 -9.18
C ASP A 138 3.03 -7.40 -10.44
N ALA A 139 1.81 -6.88 -10.43
CA ALA A 139 0.92 -6.98 -11.58
C ALA A 139 1.36 -6.00 -12.67
N GLN A 140 1.53 -6.49 -13.88
CA GLN A 140 1.89 -5.68 -15.04
C GLN A 140 0.99 -4.44 -15.17
N GLY A 141 1.60 -3.26 -15.27
CA GLY A 141 0.89 -1.98 -15.38
C GLY A 141 0.18 -1.54 -14.09
N CYS A 142 0.66 -1.98 -12.93
CA CYS A 142 0.18 -1.53 -11.62
C CYS A 142 1.38 -1.08 -10.78
N GLU A 143 1.36 0.17 -10.36
CA GLU A 143 2.41 0.75 -9.52
C GLU A 143 1.98 0.97 -8.06
N HIS A 144 0.82 0.42 -7.68
CA HIS A 144 0.32 0.52 -6.31
C HIS A 144 1.31 -0.03 -5.30
N ILE A 145 1.51 0.70 -4.22
CA ILE A 145 2.21 0.23 -3.04
C ILE A 145 1.25 -0.49 -2.08
N PHE A 146 1.76 -1.38 -1.26
CA PHE A 146 0.97 -2.05 -0.22
C PHE A 146 1.87 -2.67 0.86
N ALA A 147 1.36 -2.78 2.08
CA ALA A 147 1.99 -3.57 3.14
C ALA A 147 1.61 -5.04 3.01
N ASP A 148 2.61 -5.92 2.98
CA ASP A 148 2.38 -7.35 3.03
C ASP A 148 2.21 -7.82 4.49
N LEU A 149 0.98 -7.81 4.96
CA LEU A 149 0.60 -8.25 6.31
C LEU A 149 0.36 -9.77 6.40
N SER A 150 0.69 -10.53 5.34
CA SER A 150 0.59 -11.98 5.35
C SER A 150 1.66 -12.60 6.27
N ARG A 151 1.33 -13.73 6.88
CA ARG A 151 2.24 -14.42 7.81
C ARG A 151 3.61 -14.74 7.19
N ASN A 152 3.62 -15.13 5.92
CA ASN A 152 4.81 -15.65 5.24
C ASN A 152 5.44 -14.64 4.26
N ARG A 153 5.07 -13.35 4.31
CA ARG A 153 5.53 -12.31 3.37
C ARG A 153 5.32 -12.68 1.90
N SER A 154 4.25 -13.42 1.60
CA SER A 154 4.02 -14.05 0.29
C SER A 154 3.08 -13.27 -0.64
N ARG A 155 2.48 -12.19 -0.16
CA ARG A 155 1.59 -11.37 -0.97
C ARG A 155 2.40 -10.62 -2.03
N ARG A 156 2.01 -10.80 -3.30
CA ARG A 156 2.67 -10.20 -4.47
C ARG A 156 1.86 -9.07 -5.09
N TYR A 157 0.57 -9.04 -4.87
CA TYR A 157 -0.37 -8.12 -5.53
C TYR A 157 -1.10 -7.26 -4.51
N CYS A 158 -1.32 -5.99 -4.86
CA CYS A 158 -2.01 -5.04 -4.00
C CYS A 158 -3.48 -5.40 -3.75
N SER A 159 -4.11 -6.13 -4.69
CA SER A 159 -5.53 -6.48 -4.62
C SER A 159 -5.83 -7.85 -5.22
N VAL A 160 -7.03 -8.38 -4.92
CA VAL A 160 -7.57 -9.60 -5.57
C VAL A 160 -7.74 -9.38 -7.06
N ALA A 161 -8.13 -8.17 -7.50
CA ALA A 161 -8.27 -7.84 -8.91
C ALA A 161 -6.94 -7.99 -9.67
N CYS A 162 -5.83 -7.48 -9.12
CA CYS A 162 -4.49 -7.66 -9.69
C CYS A 162 -4.08 -9.13 -9.73
N SER A 163 -4.31 -9.87 -8.65
CA SER A 163 -4.02 -11.31 -8.60
C SER A 163 -4.79 -12.08 -9.69
N ASN A 164 -6.09 -11.84 -9.83
CA ASN A 164 -6.92 -12.50 -10.83
C ASN A 164 -6.51 -12.12 -12.26
N ARG A 165 -6.16 -10.85 -12.50
CA ARG A 165 -5.66 -10.39 -13.81
C ARG A 165 -4.39 -11.13 -14.22
N MET A 166 -3.44 -11.30 -13.30
CA MET A 166 -2.20 -12.01 -13.58
C MET A 166 -2.41 -13.52 -13.75
N ALA A 167 -3.29 -14.14 -12.96
CA ALA A 167 -3.66 -15.55 -13.14
C ALA A 167 -4.30 -15.79 -14.50
N ALA A 168 -5.21 -14.91 -14.94
CA ALA A 168 -5.83 -15.00 -16.26
C ALA A 168 -4.84 -14.79 -17.41
N ALA A 169 -3.86 -13.90 -17.27
CA ALA A 169 -2.79 -13.71 -18.24
C ALA A 169 -1.95 -14.99 -18.36
N ALA A 170 -1.45 -15.53 -17.26
CA ALA A 170 -0.66 -16.74 -17.24
C ALA A 170 -1.41 -17.98 -17.77
N TYR A 171 -2.74 -18.01 -17.63
CA TYR A 171 -3.57 -19.07 -18.25
C TYR A 171 -3.60 -18.93 -19.78
N ARG A 172 -3.78 -17.71 -20.32
CA ARG A 172 -3.79 -17.47 -21.77
C ARG A 172 -2.44 -17.81 -22.41
N ASP A 173 -1.33 -17.42 -21.76
CA ASP A 173 0.02 -17.69 -22.26
C ASP A 173 0.25 -19.21 -22.38
N ARG A 174 -0.08 -19.99 -21.33
CA ARG A 174 0.06 -21.46 -21.38
C ARG A 174 -0.83 -22.11 -22.45
N LYS A 175 -2.00 -21.52 -22.74
CA LYS A 175 -2.88 -22.04 -23.76
C LYS A 175 -2.33 -21.77 -25.16
N SER A 176 -1.79 -20.60 -25.43
CA SER A 176 -1.14 -20.28 -26.71
C SER A 176 0.06 -21.18 -26.98
N ASP A 177 0.89 -21.42 -25.95
CA ASP A 177 2.06 -22.30 -26.11
C ASP A 177 1.66 -23.76 -26.41
N ALA A 178 0.54 -24.23 -25.83
CA ALA A 178 0.01 -25.57 -26.09
C ALA A 178 -0.63 -25.73 -27.48
N ASP A 179 -1.17 -24.65 -28.03
CA ASP A 179 -1.76 -24.63 -29.38
C ASP A 179 -0.67 -24.50 -30.47
N ASP A 180 0.54 -24.02 -30.13
CA ASP A 180 1.69 -23.87 -31.04
C ASP A 180 2.63 -25.12 -31.09
N GLU A 181 2.45 -26.14 -30.25
CA GLU A 181 3.23 -27.38 -30.37
C GLU A 181 2.81 -28.15 -31.63
N PRO A 182 3.70 -28.36 -32.62
CA PRO A 182 3.35 -29.11 -33.83
C PRO A 182 3.09 -30.57 -33.46
N SER A 183 1.87 -31.03 -33.80
CA SER A 183 1.50 -32.44 -33.72
C SER A 183 2.54 -33.28 -34.46
N MET A 184 3.45 -33.89 -33.73
CA MET A 184 4.33 -34.93 -34.27
C MET A 184 3.47 -36.16 -34.61
N SER A 185 3.06 -36.20 -35.88
CA SER A 185 2.35 -37.35 -36.43
C SER A 185 3.18 -38.59 -36.23
N ALA A 186 2.66 -39.53 -35.46
CA ALA A 186 3.19 -40.88 -35.36
C ALA A 186 3.28 -41.54 -36.74
N GLY A 187 4.50 -41.63 -37.26
CA GLY A 187 4.79 -42.43 -38.44
C GLY A 187 4.42 -43.90 -38.15
N SER A 188 3.50 -44.47 -38.89
CA SER A 188 3.20 -45.87 -38.89
C SER A 188 4.43 -46.68 -39.26
N PRO A 189 4.72 -47.79 -38.58
CA PRO A 189 5.69 -48.76 -39.07
C PRO A 189 5.11 -49.48 -40.28
N THR A 190 5.79 -49.38 -41.40
CA THR A 190 5.53 -50.22 -42.57
C THR A 190 6.07 -51.62 -42.27
N ASP A 191 5.15 -52.59 -42.21
CA ASP A 191 5.46 -54.00 -42.32
C ASP A 191 6.09 -54.27 -43.70
N GLU A 192 7.31 -54.74 -43.74
CA GLU A 192 7.88 -55.45 -44.89
C GLU A 192 8.12 -56.92 -44.47
N GLU A 193 7.22 -57.78 -44.97
CA GLU A 193 7.48 -59.20 -45.12
C GLU A 193 8.54 -59.44 -46.20
N GLN A 194 9.59 -60.17 -45.88
CA GLN A 194 10.06 -61.37 -46.68
C GLN A 194 11.14 -62.11 -45.90
#